data_6a91772323e07564c604d07d7ee08fd8
#
_entry.id   6a91772323e07564c604d07d7ee08fd8
#
_cell.length_a   1.000
_cell.length_b   1.000
_cell.length_c   1.000
_cell.angle_alpha   90.00
_cell.angle_beta   90.00
_cell.angle_gamma   90.00
#
_symmetry.space_group_name_H-M   'P 1'
#
loop_
_entity.id
_entity.type
_entity.pdbx_description
1 polymer ?
#
loop_
_entity_poly.entity_id
_entity_poly.type
_entity_poly.pdbx_seq_one_letter_code
_entity_poly.pdbx_strand_id
1 'polypeptide(L)'
;TENPSFSVVAPLLSRSLLLQLHSLSDDDLRGVAKRALESDRGLGERKIRITDEALDQLVLLAGGDARRTLTYLEAAAEAVDDGGEITPQTVTDNVNKAVVRYDRDGDQHYDVVSAFIKSIRGSDVDAALHYLARMVEAGEDPRFIARRLIVHASEDIGMADPTALQVAVAAAEAAQLIGMPEARIPLAQATIHLATAPKSPSVISAITQAQADVAAGKVGHVPPHLRDGHYEGAKRMGNAVGYVYPHDDPRGVVEQQYLPDELEGSVYYEPTDHGAEKRVYDYIGRLRSIIRGNHGPGKNARRPR
;
A
#
# COMPACT_ATOMS: atom_id res chain seq x y z
N THR A 1 -16.31 18.05 -3.31
CA THR A 1 -15.70 16.84 -3.78
C THR A 1 -14.52 16.45 -2.90
N GLU A 2 -14.25 15.20 -2.76
CA GLU A 2 -13.03 14.66 -2.15
C GLU A 2 -11.83 15.15 -2.96
N ASN A 3 -10.65 14.63 -2.87
CA ASN A 3 -9.47 15.25 -3.50
C ASN A 3 -9.73 15.64 -4.97
N PRO A 4 -9.82 16.94 -5.30
CA PRO A 4 -10.19 17.41 -6.63
C PRO A 4 -9.15 17.05 -7.70
N SER A 5 -7.91 16.78 -7.29
CA SER A 5 -6.84 16.38 -8.21
C SER A 5 -7.09 15.01 -8.87
N PHE A 6 -7.94 14.16 -8.26
CA PHE A 6 -8.30 12.86 -8.81
C PHE A 6 -9.65 12.85 -9.52
N SER A 7 -10.56 13.75 -9.15
CA SER A 7 -11.96 13.73 -9.63
C SER A 7 -12.30 14.84 -10.62
N VAL A 8 -11.48 15.89 -10.73
CA VAL A 8 -11.74 17.05 -11.60
C VAL A 8 -10.64 17.16 -12.66
N VAL A 9 -11.05 17.28 -13.93
CA VAL A 9 -10.12 17.44 -15.05
C VAL A 9 -9.32 18.74 -14.95
N ALA A 10 -8.04 18.70 -15.35
CA ALA A 10 -7.10 19.80 -15.22
C ALA A 10 -7.60 21.16 -15.79
N PRO A 11 -8.34 21.22 -16.93
CA PRO A 11 -8.88 22.49 -17.44
C PRO A 11 -9.91 23.16 -16.52
N LEU A 12 -10.63 22.38 -15.70
CA LEU A 12 -11.57 22.92 -14.70
C LEU A 12 -10.81 23.36 -13.44
N LEU A 13 -9.83 22.59 -12.99
CA LEU A 13 -9.01 22.96 -11.82
C LEU A 13 -8.30 24.30 -12.03
N SER A 14 -7.76 24.53 -13.22
CA SER A 14 -7.04 25.78 -13.54
C SER A 14 -7.94 27.05 -13.56
N ARG A 15 -9.26 26.87 -13.59
CA ARG A 15 -10.25 27.95 -13.65
C ARG A 15 -11.15 28.01 -12.41
N SER A 16 -10.89 27.17 -11.42
CA SER A 16 -11.68 27.05 -10.19
C SER A 16 -10.89 27.57 -8.99
N LEU A 17 -11.61 28.15 -8.03
CA LEU A 17 -11.03 28.46 -6.73
C LEU A 17 -11.10 27.20 -5.87
N LEU A 18 -9.96 26.75 -5.37
CA LEU A 18 -9.88 25.64 -4.43
C LEU A 18 -10.09 26.17 -3.00
N LEU A 19 -11.19 25.76 -2.39
CA LEU A 19 -11.46 26.03 -0.99
C LEU A 19 -11.30 24.73 -0.20
N GLN A 20 -10.41 24.76 0.78
CA GLN A 20 -10.20 23.62 1.67
C GLN A 20 -11.11 23.75 2.89
N LEU A 21 -11.94 22.74 3.15
CA LEU A 21 -12.72 22.61 4.36
C LEU A 21 -11.90 21.81 5.39
N HIS A 22 -12.00 22.21 6.64
CA HIS A 22 -11.40 21.51 7.77
C HIS A 22 -12.47 20.77 8.57
N SER A 23 -12.04 19.72 9.29
CA SER A 23 -12.88 19.02 10.25
C SER A 23 -13.45 20.01 11.28
N LEU A 24 -14.68 19.78 11.70
CA LEU A 24 -15.33 20.59 12.74
C LEU A 24 -14.70 20.31 14.11
N SER A 25 -14.73 21.30 14.98
CA SER A 25 -14.33 21.12 16.37
C SER A 25 -15.36 20.31 17.16
N ASP A 26 -14.94 19.74 18.29
CA ASP A 26 -15.86 19.02 19.19
C ASP A 26 -17.04 19.89 19.65
N ASP A 27 -16.79 21.19 19.90
CA ASP A 27 -17.84 22.13 20.28
C ASP A 27 -18.84 22.40 19.14
N ASP A 28 -18.36 22.46 17.89
CA ASP A 28 -19.24 22.59 16.73
C ASP A 28 -20.13 21.34 16.59
N LEU A 29 -19.55 20.14 16.78
CA LEU A 29 -20.29 18.88 16.70
C LEU A 29 -21.31 18.73 17.82
N ARG A 30 -20.96 19.14 19.05
CA ARG A 30 -21.91 19.22 20.15
C ARG A 30 -23.10 20.16 19.81
N GLY A 31 -22.79 21.32 19.20
CA GLY A 31 -23.79 22.25 18.73
C GLY A 31 -24.70 21.65 17.65
N VAL A 32 -24.14 20.86 16.72
CA VAL A 32 -24.91 20.15 15.68
C VAL A 32 -25.85 19.12 16.32
N ALA A 33 -25.34 18.27 17.23
CA ALA A 33 -26.15 17.25 17.90
C ALA A 33 -27.29 17.85 18.74
N LYS A 34 -27.02 18.89 19.55
CA LYS A 34 -28.02 19.57 20.36
C LYS A 34 -29.14 20.19 19.50
N ARG A 35 -28.76 20.87 18.40
CA ARG A 35 -29.74 21.40 17.46
C ARG A 35 -30.62 20.32 16.83
N ALA A 36 -30.07 19.17 16.52
CA ALA A 36 -30.81 18.03 15.96
C ALA A 36 -31.83 17.45 16.96
N LEU A 37 -31.48 17.44 18.25
CA LEU A 37 -32.40 17.00 19.34
C LEU A 37 -33.53 17.98 19.60
N GLU A 38 -33.28 19.27 19.38
CA GLU A 38 -34.25 20.34 19.67
C GLU A 38 -35.15 20.74 18.48
N SER A 39 -34.67 20.48 17.26
CA SER A 39 -35.34 20.93 16.04
C SER A 39 -36.50 20.01 15.63
N ASP A 40 -37.61 20.59 15.23
CA ASP A 40 -38.77 19.90 14.64
C ASP A 40 -38.40 19.20 13.32
N ARG A 41 -37.31 19.62 12.65
CA ARG A 41 -36.73 18.95 11.46
C ARG A 41 -35.82 17.77 11.80
N GLY A 42 -35.54 17.55 13.07
CA GLY A 42 -34.71 16.49 13.60
C GLY A 42 -35.51 15.60 14.55
N LEU A 43 -35.04 15.49 15.78
CA LEU A 43 -35.58 14.59 16.81
C LEU A 43 -36.45 15.36 17.85
N GLY A 44 -36.74 16.67 17.64
CA GLY A 44 -37.41 17.52 18.60
C GLY A 44 -38.79 17.02 19.02
N GLU A 45 -39.59 16.44 18.09
CA GLU A 45 -40.91 15.88 18.42
C GLU A 45 -40.80 14.68 19.37
N ARG A 46 -39.69 13.91 19.33
CA ARG A 46 -39.49 12.74 20.18
C ARG A 46 -39.08 13.09 21.61
N LYS A 47 -38.71 14.34 21.90
CA LYS A 47 -38.31 14.84 23.24
C LYS A 47 -37.22 14.01 23.91
N ILE A 48 -36.33 13.40 23.11
CA ILE A 48 -35.21 12.57 23.59
C ILE A 48 -34.15 13.48 24.22
N ARG A 49 -33.56 13.03 25.31
CA ARG A 49 -32.43 13.68 25.99
C ARG A 49 -31.17 12.90 25.76
N ILE A 50 -30.02 13.52 25.91
CA ILE A 50 -28.71 12.89 25.88
C ILE A 50 -27.89 13.34 27.08
N THR A 51 -27.21 12.43 27.76
CA THR A 51 -26.27 12.81 28.82
C THR A 51 -25.03 13.46 28.25
N ASP A 52 -24.34 14.32 29.01
CA ASP A 52 -23.12 14.99 28.55
C ASP A 52 -22.04 13.99 28.21
N GLU A 53 -21.88 12.90 28.97
CA GLU A 53 -20.93 11.83 28.71
C GLU A 53 -21.25 11.05 27.41
N ALA A 54 -22.54 10.80 27.13
CA ALA A 54 -22.96 10.18 25.88
C ALA A 54 -22.70 11.09 24.66
N LEU A 55 -22.94 12.39 24.84
CA LEU A 55 -22.64 13.38 23.80
C LEU A 55 -21.15 13.48 23.54
N ASP A 56 -20.31 13.48 24.56
CA ASP A 56 -18.84 13.48 24.43
C ASP A 56 -18.35 12.24 23.70
N GLN A 57 -18.88 11.08 24.05
CA GLN A 57 -18.55 9.83 23.38
C GLN A 57 -18.97 9.83 21.90
N LEU A 58 -20.17 10.34 21.59
CA LEU A 58 -20.70 10.43 20.24
C LEU A 58 -19.85 11.38 19.38
N VAL A 59 -19.46 12.53 19.91
CA VAL A 59 -18.59 13.51 19.24
C VAL A 59 -17.20 12.92 18.98
N LEU A 60 -16.63 12.22 19.97
CA LEU A 60 -15.34 11.53 19.83
C LEU A 60 -15.39 10.49 18.69
N LEU A 61 -16.44 9.68 18.62
CA LEU A 61 -16.65 8.69 17.58
C LEU A 61 -16.86 9.31 16.19
N ALA A 62 -17.48 10.48 16.12
CA ALA A 62 -17.73 11.19 14.87
C ALA A 62 -16.45 11.79 14.23
N GLY A 63 -15.42 12.09 15.03
CA GLY A 63 -14.10 12.48 14.54
C GLY A 63 -14.07 13.73 13.66
N GLY A 64 -14.83 14.78 14.01
CA GLY A 64 -14.87 16.05 13.27
C GLY A 64 -15.88 16.11 12.11
N ASP A 65 -16.74 15.10 11.95
CA ASP A 65 -17.71 14.99 10.85
C ASP A 65 -19.17 15.18 11.36
N ALA A 66 -19.83 16.26 10.92
CA ALA A 66 -21.20 16.56 11.28
C ALA A 66 -22.21 15.51 10.79
N ARG A 67 -22.01 14.90 9.63
CA ARG A 67 -22.90 13.88 9.07
C ARG A 67 -22.83 12.63 9.93
N ARG A 68 -21.63 12.19 10.30
CA ARG A 68 -21.43 11.06 11.23
C ARG A 68 -22.07 11.34 12.58
N THR A 69 -21.88 12.56 13.11
CA THR A 69 -22.52 12.98 14.37
C THR A 69 -24.03 12.77 14.32
N LEU A 70 -24.68 13.22 13.23
CA LEU A 70 -26.13 13.08 13.05
C LEU A 70 -26.56 11.63 12.85
N THR A 71 -25.82 10.85 12.05
CA THR A 71 -26.12 9.43 11.83
C THR A 71 -25.99 8.61 13.12
N TYR A 72 -24.96 8.89 13.94
CA TYR A 72 -24.77 8.21 15.21
C TYR A 72 -25.82 8.62 16.25
N LEU A 73 -26.19 9.89 16.26
CA LEU A 73 -27.27 10.38 17.10
C LEU A 73 -28.61 9.72 16.74
N GLU A 74 -28.92 9.61 15.45
CA GLU A 74 -30.12 8.94 14.94
C GLU A 74 -30.16 7.46 15.36
N ALA A 75 -29.05 6.73 15.14
CA ALA A 75 -28.93 5.33 15.53
C ALA A 75 -29.07 5.12 17.06
N ALA A 76 -28.53 6.02 17.88
CA ALA A 76 -28.70 5.98 19.31
C ALA A 76 -30.13 6.34 19.74
N ALA A 77 -30.76 7.29 19.03
CA ALA A 77 -32.13 7.70 19.28
C ALA A 77 -33.15 6.61 18.94
N GLU A 78 -32.93 5.81 17.89
CA GLU A 78 -33.80 4.68 17.54
C GLU A 78 -33.87 3.60 18.66
N ALA A 79 -32.88 3.55 19.52
CA ALA A 79 -32.80 2.57 20.59
C ALA A 79 -33.47 3.02 21.90
N VAL A 80 -34.05 4.22 21.95
CA VAL A 80 -34.74 4.75 23.12
C VAL A 80 -36.17 5.19 22.76
N ASP A 81 -37.08 5.09 23.75
CA ASP A 81 -38.44 5.54 23.58
C ASP A 81 -38.53 7.08 23.57
N ASP A 82 -39.67 7.61 23.11
CA ASP A 82 -39.93 9.03 23.12
C ASP A 82 -39.92 9.57 24.57
N GLY A 83 -39.23 10.67 24.77
CA GLY A 83 -38.95 11.25 26.10
C GLY A 83 -37.82 10.54 26.85
N GLY A 84 -37.22 9.49 26.27
CA GLY A 84 -36.13 8.73 26.85
C GLY A 84 -34.79 9.48 26.88
N GLU A 85 -33.76 8.79 27.37
CA GLU A 85 -32.43 9.36 27.53
C GLU A 85 -31.35 8.48 26.89
N ILE A 86 -30.55 9.08 26.01
CA ILE A 86 -29.38 8.44 25.40
C ILE A 86 -28.22 8.48 26.40
N THR A 87 -27.75 7.30 26.80
CA THR A 87 -26.64 7.10 27.74
C THR A 87 -25.39 6.65 27.00
N PRO A 88 -24.18 6.66 27.62
CA PRO A 88 -22.97 6.11 27.01
C PRO A 88 -23.13 4.65 26.57
N GLN A 89 -23.87 3.84 27.31
CA GLN A 89 -24.18 2.47 26.94
C GLN A 89 -25.02 2.38 25.67
N THR A 90 -26.04 3.24 25.56
CA THR A 90 -26.89 3.33 24.35
C THR A 90 -26.03 3.67 23.11
N VAL A 91 -25.08 4.61 23.24
CA VAL A 91 -24.14 4.97 22.17
C VAL A 91 -23.26 3.77 21.82
N THR A 92 -22.64 3.10 22.80
CA THR A 92 -21.77 1.95 22.56
C THR A 92 -22.48 0.80 21.83
N ASP A 93 -23.70 0.45 22.24
CA ASP A 93 -24.43 -0.70 21.73
C ASP A 93 -24.98 -0.50 20.32
N ASN A 94 -25.26 0.77 19.93
CA ASN A 94 -25.96 1.07 18.69
C ASN A 94 -25.08 1.79 17.65
N VAL A 95 -24.13 2.62 18.07
CA VAL A 95 -23.24 3.34 17.15
C VAL A 95 -22.21 2.40 16.54
N ASN A 96 -21.68 1.40 17.27
CA ASN A 96 -20.77 0.40 16.70
C ASN A 96 -21.38 -0.35 15.50
N LYS A 97 -22.69 -0.56 15.49
CA LYS A 97 -23.40 -1.16 14.33
C LYS A 97 -23.54 -0.19 13.15
N ALA A 98 -23.58 1.12 13.41
CA ALA A 98 -23.70 2.16 12.39
C ALA A 98 -22.33 2.49 11.77
N VAL A 99 -21.24 2.48 12.55
CA VAL A 99 -19.86 2.72 12.11
C VAL A 99 -19.46 1.74 11.03
N VAL A 100 -19.81 0.46 11.19
CA VAL A 100 -19.48 -0.63 10.23
C VAL A 100 -20.11 -0.42 8.85
N ARG A 101 -21.24 0.30 8.76
CA ARG A 101 -21.94 0.52 7.48
C ARG A 101 -21.44 1.72 6.67
N TYR A 102 -20.81 2.72 7.31
CA TYR A 102 -20.60 4.03 6.69
C TYR A 102 -19.18 4.28 6.15
N ASP A 103 -18.17 3.56 6.61
CA ASP A 103 -16.74 3.87 6.36
C ASP A 103 -16.14 3.26 5.07
N ARG A 104 -16.95 2.64 4.22
CA ARG A 104 -16.46 1.95 3.01
C ARG A 104 -16.08 2.87 1.84
N ASP A 105 -16.58 4.10 1.77
CA ASP A 105 -16.51 4.93 0.56
C ASP A 105 -15.96 6.36 0.77
N GLY A 106 -15.23 6.66 1.85
CA GLY A 106 -14.74 8.01 2.15
C GLY A 106 -13.23 8.21 2.12
N ASP A 107 -12.79 9.47 2.08
CA ASP A 107 -11.36 9.89 2.12
C ASP A 107 -10.59 9.26 3.29
N GLN A 108 -11.24 9.01 4.42
CA GLN A 108 -10.62 8.37 5.59
C GLN A 108 -10.18 6.93 5.33
N HIS A 109 -10.86 6.19 4.43
CA HIS A 109 -10.44 4.87 4.01
C HIS A 109 -9.04 4.90 3.38
N TYR A 110 -8.82 5.82 2.43
CA TYR A 110 -7.51 5.99 1.78
C TYR A 110 -6.43 6.45 2.76
N ASP A 111 -6.78 7.31 3.72
CA ASP A 111 -5.86 7.77 4.76
C ASP A 111 -5.43 6.66 5.69
N VAL A 112 -6.36 5.80 6.15
CA VAL A 112 -6.06 4.63 6.99
C VAL A 112 -5.18 3.63 6.26
N VAL A 113 -5.49 3.31 5.01
CA VAL A 113 -4.68 2.43 4.16
C VAL A 113 -3.28 3.02 3.95
N SER A 114 -3.19 4.31 3.66
CA SER A 114 -1.91 5.01 3.48
C SER A 114 -1.08 5.02 4.77
N ALA A 115 -1.72 5.22 5.92
CA ALA A 115 -1.06 5.18 7.21
C ALA A 115 -0.58 3.76 7.57
N PHE A 116 -1.38 2.74 7.30
CA PHE A 116 -1.01 1.32 7.45
C PHE A 116 0.28 1.01 6.67
N ILE A 117 0.29 1.34 5.39
CA ILE A 117 1.42 1.15 4.50
C ILE A 117 2.68 1.86 5.01
N LYS A 118 2.54 3.15 5.37
CA LYS A 118 3.66 3.97 5.86
C LYS A 118 4.20 3.48 7.19
N SER A 119 3.35 2.93 8.07
CA SER A 119 3.77 2.35 9.34
C SER A 119 4.59 1.06 9.13
N ILE A 120 4.18 0.18 8.22
CA ILE A 120 4.97 -1.01 7.83
C ILE A 120 6.33 -0.58 7.25
N ARG A 121 6.33 0.37 6.31
CA ARG A 121 7.55 0.92 5.70
C ARG A 121 8.49 1.57 6.73
N GLY A 122 7.90 2.29 7.68
CA GLY A 122 8.61 2.95 8.78
C GLY A 122 9.01 2.03 9.93
N SER A 123 8.65 0.73 9.87
CA SER A 123 8.94 -0.27 10.90
C SER A 123 8.28 0.01 12.26
N ASP A 124 7.18 0.78 12.27
CA ASP A 124 6.34 0.96 13.44
C ASP A 124 5.26 -0.13 13.47
N VAL A 125 5.55 -1.22 14.18
CA VAL A 125 4.69 -2.40 14.25
C VAL A 125 3.38 -2.11 15.00
N ASP A 126 3.43 -1.28 16.03
CA ASP A 126 2.25 -0.96 16.83
C ASP A 126 1.27 -0.07 16.07
N ALA A 127 1.78 0.94 15.37
CA ALA A 127 0.98 1.76 14.47
C ALA A 127 0.39 0.92 13.32
N ALA A 128 1.17 0.01 12.72
CA ALA A 128 0.69 -0.87 11.66
C ALA A 128 -0.46 -1.77 12.15
N LEU A 129 -0.34 -2.36 13.33
CA LEU A 129 -1.41 -3.16 13.95
C LEU A 129 -2.65 -2.32 14.28
N HIS A 130 -2.47 -1.09 14.76
CA HIS A 130 -3.59 -0.18 15.02
C HIS A 130 -4.38 0.12 13.73
N TYR A 131 -3.69 0.46 12.64
CA TYR A 131 -4.36 0.74 11.37
C TYR A 131 -4.95 -0.53 10.73
N LEU A 132 -4.33 -1.70 10.90
CA LEU A 132 -4.94 -2.99 10.54
C LEU A 132 -6.26 -3.20 11.29
N ALA A 133 -6.26 -3.01 12.61
CA ALA A 133 -7.47 -3.16 13.43
C ALA A 133 -8.57 -2.21 12.98
N ARG A 134 -8.24 -0.94 12.65
CA ARG A 134 -9.21 0.02 12.10
C ARG A 134 -9.83 -0.46 10.79
N MET A 135 -9.03 -1.03 9.86
CA MET A 135 -9.56 -1.59 8.61
C MET A 135 -10.46 -2.80 8.87
N VAL A 136 -10.07 -3.68 9.78
CA VAL A 136 -10.87 -4.87 10.15
C VAL A 136 -12.21 -4.48 10.79
N GLU A 137 -12.20 -3.55 11.74
CA GLU A 137 -13.43 -3.05 12.40
C GLU A 137 -14.34 -2.27 11.43
N ALA A 138 -13.77 -1.56 10.45
CA ALA A 138 -14.52 -0.93 9.37
C ALA A 138 -15.12 -1.95 8.36
N GLY A 139 -14.84 -3.24 8.52
CA GLY A 139 -15.33 -4.30 7.63
C GLY A 139 -14.66 -4.33 6.26
N GLU A 140 -13.40 -3.89 6.17
CA GLU A 140 -12.61 -3.96 4.95
C GLU A 140 -12.48 -5.39 4.45
N ASP A 141 -12.49 -5.58 3.14
CA ASP A 141 -12.27 -6.89 2.53
C ASP A 141 -10.87 -7.44 2.92
N PRO A 142 -10.79 -8.57 3.64
CA PRO A 142 -9.49 -9.15 4.02
C PRO A 142 -8.58 -9.43 2.82
N ARG A 143 -9.15 -9.66 1.62
CA ARG A 143 -8.37 -9.81 0.38
C ARG A 143 -7.73 -8.49 -0.06
N PHE A 144 -8.39 -7.36 0.19
CA PHE A 144 -7.80 -6.05 -0.06
C PHE A 144 -6.58 -5.82 0.84
N ILE A 145 -6.72 -6.08 2.15
CA ILE A 145 -5.61 -5.96 3.11
C ILE A 145 -4.45 -6.88 2.70
N ALA A 146 -4.76 -8.15 2.38
CA ALA A 146 -3.76 -9.14 1.96
C ALA A 146 -3.01 -8.69 0.68
N ARG A 147 -3.71 -8.14 -0.32
CA ARG A 147 -3.05 -7.60 -1.53
C ARG A 147 -2.06 -6.49 -1.19
N ARG A 148 -2.39 -5.61 -0.23
CA ARG A 148 -1.45 -4.57 0.21
C ARG A 148 -0.21 -5.16 0.85
N LEU A 149 -0.35 -6.15 1.72
CA LEU A 149 0.78 -6.85 2.33
C LEU A 149 1.68 -7.52 1.27
N ILE A 150 1.11 -8.19 0.26
CA ILE A 150 1.86 -8.82 -0.84
C ILE A 150 2.68 -7.78 -1.62
N VAL A 151 2.08 -6.65 -1.97
CA VAL A 151 2.79 -5.58 -2.69
C VAL A 151 3.95 -5.06 -1.84
N HIS A 152 3.71 -4.73 -0.56
CA HIS A 152 4.74 -4.20 0.33
C HIS A 152 5.87 -5.19 0.64
N ALA A 153 5.58 -6.49 0.68
CA ALA A 153 6.59 -7.53 0.81
C ALA A 153 7.66 -7.45 -0.31
N SER A 154 7.25 -7.07 -1.51
CA SER A 154 8.16 -6.93 -2.66
C SER A 154 8.69 -5.51 -2.83
N GLU A 155 7.86 -4.49 -2.56
CA GLU A 155 8.19 -3.07 -2.78
C GLU A 155 9.15 -2.53 -1.73
N ASP A 156 8.87 -2.77 -0.43
CA ASP A 156 9.59 -2.15 0.68
C ASP A 156 10.62 -3.07 1.34
N ILE A 157 10.46 -4.39 1.22
CA ILE A 157 11.34 -5.39 1.84
C ILE A 157 12.18 -6.10 0.79
N GLY A 158 11.55 -6.63 -0.24
CA GLY A 158 12.24 -7.24 -1.38
C GLY A 158 13.27 -8.29 -0.97
N MET A 159 14.49 -8.09 -1.43
CA MET A 159 15.61 -9.03 -1.20
C MET A 159 16.23 -8.89 0.20
N ALA A 160 15.88 -7.88 0.98
CA ALA A 160 16.36 -7.76 2.35
C ALA A 160 15.80 -8.85 3.27
N ASP A 161 14.57 -9.33 2.98
CA ASP A 161 14.02 -10.56 3.53
C ASP A 161 13.21 -11.30 2.44
N PRO A 162 13.79 -12.25 1.71
CA PRO A 162 13.09 -12.99 0.67
C PRO A 162 11.88 -13.81 1.17
N THR A 163 11.77 -14.07 2.47
CA THR A 163 10.63 -14.79 3.05
C THR A 163 9.40 -13.91 3.21
N ALA A 164 9.55 -12.59 3.17
CA ALA A 164 8.46 -11.64 3.36
C ALA A 164 7.30 -11.87 2.38
N LEU A 165 7.60 -12.08 1.09
CA LEU A 165 6.59 -12.37 0.08
C LEU A 165 5.87 -13.71 0.35
N GLN A 166 6.60 -14.73 0.79
CA GLN A 166 6.01 -16.03 1.12
C GLN A 166 5.04 -15.92 2.31
N VAL A 167 5.43 -15.18 3.35
CA VAL A 167 4.58 -14.93 4.52
C VAL A 167 3.32 -14.16 4.13
N ALA A 168 3.45 -13.13 3.30
CA ALA A 168 2.31 -12.34 2.84
C ALA A 168 1.34 -13.16 1.98
N VAL A 169 1.85 -14.03 1.09
CA VAL A 169 1.03 -14.93 0.26
C VAL A 169 0.35 -15.98 1.12
N ALA A 170 1.07 -16.63 2.05
CA ALA A 170 0.50 -17.61 2.97
C ALA A 170 -0.63 -16.99 3.83
N ALA A 171 -0.44 -15.75 4.33
CA ALA A 171 -1.48 -15.04 5.06
C ALA A 171 -2.70 -14.73 4.19
N ALA A 172 -2.51 -14.38 2.92
CA ALA A 172 -3.60 -14.14 1.98
C ALA A 172 -4.42 -15.42 1.72
N GLU A 173 -3.77 -16.54 1.49
CA GLU A 173 -4.41 -17.84 1.30
C GLU A 173 -5.15 -18.29 2.56
N ALA A 174 -4.53 -18.17 3.74
CA ALA A 174 -5.15 -18.47 5.01
C ALA A 174 -6.39 -17.59 5.26
N ALA A 175 -6.30 -16.28 5.02
CA ALA A 175 -7.41 -15.36 5.19
C ALA A 175 -8.58 -15.69 4.26
N GLN A 176 -8.30 -16.11 3.03
CA GLN A 176 -9.33 -16.54 2.08
C GLN A 176 -9.99 -17.86 2.50
N LEU A 177 -9.23 -18.80 3.05
CA LEU A 177 -9.71 -20.12 3.45
C LEU A 177 -10.58 -20.06 4.71
N ILE A 178 -10.15 -19.33 5.75
CA ILE A 178 -10.81 -19.31 7.06
C ILE A 178 -11.87 -18.21 7.19
N GLY A 179 -11.72 -17.09 6.47
CA GLY A 179 -12.66 -15.96 6.55
C GLY A 179 -12.59 -15.17 7.87
N MET A 180 -13.39 -14.11 7.93
CA MET A 180 -13.52 -13.30 9.17
C MET A 180 -14.45 -13.99 10.17
N PRO A 181 -14.25 -13.85 11.48
CA PRO A 181 -13.31 -12.92 12.13
C PRO A 181 -11.88 -13.46 12.31
N GLU A 182 -11.61 -14.73 12.09
CA GLU A 182 -10.32 -15.36 12.39
C GLU A 182 -9.22 -14.93 11.39
N ALA A 183 -9.56 -14.54 10.17
CA ALA A 183 -8.62 -14.04 9.15
C ALA A 183 -7.75 -12.87 9.64
N ARG A 184 -8.21 -12.11 10.64
CA ARG A 184 -7.42 -11.05 11.28
C ARG A 184 -6.09 -11.56 11.87
N ILE A 185 -6.04 -12.83 12.30
CA ILE A 185 -4.86 -13.40 12.96
C ILE A 185 -3.69 -13.58 11.96
N PRO A 186 -3.84 -14.33 10.84
CA PRO A 186 -2.77 -14.41 9.84
C PRO A 186 -2.42 -13.07 9.20
N LEU A 187 -3.38 -12.16 9.02
CA LEU A 187 -3.11 -10.80 8.53
C LEU A 187 -2.26 -10.00 9.53
N ALA A 188 -2.54 -10.11 10.84
CA ALA A 188 -1.72 -9.49 11.87
C ALA A 188 -0.31 -10.09 11.93
N GLN A 189 -0.18 -11.42 11.82
CA GLN A 189 1.12 -12.09 11.77
C GLN A 189 1.97 -11.60 10.59
N ALA A 190 1.40 -11.50 9.39
CA ALA A 190 2.08 -10.96 8.23
C ALA A 190 2.45 -9.48 8.42
N THR A 191 1.56 -8.66 9.00
CA THR A 191 1.82 -7.26 9.30
C THR A 191 3.02 -7.11 10.25
N ILE A 192 3.09 -7.90 11.32
CA ILE A 192 4.21 -7.90 12.27
C ILE A 192 5.51 -8.29 11.56
N HIS A 193 5.49 -9.38 10.78
CA HIS A 193 6.66 -9.82 10.02
C HIS A 193 7.18 -8.73 9.10
N LEU A 194 6.30 -8.13 8.28
CA LEU A 194 6.66 -7.09 7.33
C LEU A 194 7.13 -5.79 8.01
N ALA A 195 6.50 -5.39 9.11
CA ALA A 195 6.90 -4.20 9.86
C ALA A 195 8.28 -4.37 10.49
N THR A 196 8.62 -5.57 11.00
CA THR A 196 9.89 -5.85 11.68
C THR A 196 11.01 -6.30 10.74
N ALA A 197 10.70 -6.67 9.48
CA ALA A 197 11.69 -7.06 8.49
C ALA A 197 12.62 -5.89 8.10
N PRO A 198 13.87 -6.15 7.74
CA PRO A 198 14.74 -5.13 7.14
C PRO A 198 14.14 -4.63 5.83
N LYS A 199 14.37 -3.35 5.50
CA LYS A 199 13.77 -2.69 4.33
C LYS A 199 14.78 -2.51 3.21
N SER A 200 14.34 -2.76 1.97
CA SER A 200 15.10 -2.46 0.75
C SER A 200 14.18 -2.13 -0.42
N PRO A 201 14.28 -0.94 -1.01
CA PRO A 201 13.54 -0.57 -2.20
C PRO A 201 14.22 -1.03 -3.50
N SER A 202 15.27 -1.85 -3.43
CA SER A 202 16.12 -2.22 -4.57
C SER A 202 15.34 -2.86 -5.71
N VAL A 203 14.34 -3.69 -5.39
CA VAL A 203 13.51 -4.40 -6.38
C VAL A 203 12.64 -3.42 -7.16
N ILE A 204 11.88 -2.58 -6.46
CA ILE A 204 10.99 -1.59 -7.12
C ILE A 204 11.80 -0.55 -7.88
N SER A 205 12.93 -0.10 -7.35
CA SER A 205 13.83 0.83 -8.04
C SER A 205 14.38 0.23 -9.33
N ALA A 206 14.81 -1.02 -9.29
CA ALA A 206 15.38 -1.73 -10.46
C ALA A 206 14.36 -1.85 -11.60
N ILE A 207 13.16 -2.33 -11.31
CA ILE A 207 12.14 -2.51 -12.36
C ILE A 207 11.62 -1.16 -12.88
N THR A 208 11.46 -0.17 -12.01
CA THR A 208 11.04 1.18 -12.42
C THR A 208 12.05 1.83 -13.36
N GLN A 209 13.34 1.71 -13.06
CA GLN A 209 14.40 2.25 -13.93
C GLN A 209 14.44 1.51 -15.28
N ALA A 210 14.32 0.18 -15.30
CA ALA A 210 14.28 -0.58 -16.53
C ALA A 210 13.06 -0.21 -17.40
N GLN A 211 11.89 -0.07 -16.78
CA GLN A 211 10.68 0.38 -17.47
C GLN A 211 10.80 1.81 -18.03
N ALA A 212 11.45 2.71 -17.29
CA ALA A 212 11.69 4.08 -17.76
C ALA A 212 12.58 4.11 -19.00
N ASP A 213 13.64 3.27 -19.04
CA ASP A 213 14.49 3.18 -20.23
C ASP A 213 13.74 2.62 -21.45
N VAL A 214 12.93 1.59 -21.26
CA VAL A 214 12.06 1.04 -22.32
C VAL A 214 11.05 2.08 -22.80
N ALA A 215 10.39 2.80 -21.91
CA ALA A 215 9.45 3.86 -22.25
C ALA A 215 10.11 5.04 -22.98
N ALA A 216 11.39 5.30 -22.71
CA ALA A 216 12.20 6.29 -23.41
C ALA A 216 12.71 5.82 -24.79
N GLY A 217 12.31 4.61 -25.24
CA GLY A 217 12.72 4.04 -26.52
C GLY A 217 14.09 3.37 -26.50
N LYS A 218 14.72 3.21 -25.35
CA LYS A 218 16.00 2.47 -25.19
C LYS A 218 15.71 0.97 -25.13
N VAL A 219 15.26 0.40 -26.21
CA VAL A 219 14.93 -1.04 -26.29
C VAL A 219 16.05 -1.88 -26.87
N GLY A 220 16.78 -1.34 -27.85
CA GLY A 220 17.84 -2.03 -28.55
C GLY A 220 17.40 -3.33 -29.24
N HIS A 221 18.33 -3.95 -29.95
CA HIS A 221 18.11 -5.28 -30.55
C HIS A 221 18.67 -6.37 -29.65
N VAL A 222 17.90 -7.45 -29.46
CA VAL A 222 18.42 -8.64 -28.74
C VAL A 222 19.68 -9.12 -29.46
N PRO A 223 20.84 -9.30 -28.74
CA PRO A 223 22.05 -9.79 -29.32
C PRO A 223 21.85 -11.09 -30.09
N PRO A 224 22.47 -11.30 -31.28
CA PRO A 224 22.21 -12.47 -32.14
C PRO A 224 22.38 -13.82 -31.45
N HIS A 225 23.39 -13.93 -30.59
CA HIS A 225 23.66 -15.17 -29.85
C HIS A 225 22.59 -15.52 -28.80
N LEU A 226 21.80 -14.54 -28.33
CA LEU A 226 20.69 -14.76 -27.38
C LEU A 226 19.37 -15.03 -28.06
N ARG A 227 19.25 -14.86 -29.39
CA ARG A 227 18.01 -15.10 -30.12
C ARG A 227 17.68 -16.57 -30.19
N ASP A 228 16.40 -16.90 -30.31
CA ASP A 228 15.96 -18.29 -30.43
C ASP A 228 16.59 -18.99 -31.65
N GLY A 229 17.19 -20.13 -31.40
CA GLY A 229 17.84 -20.98 -32.40
C GLY A 229 17.12 -22.29 -32.73
N HIS A 230 15.90 -22.52 -32.19
CA HIS A 230 15.22 -23.81 -32.27
C HIS A 230 14.42 -24.03 -33.57
N TYR A 231 14.27 -23.02 -34.45
CA TYR A 231 13.55 -23.16 -35.70
C TYR A 231 14.50 -23.38 -36.88
N GLU A 232 13.98 -24.02 -37.94
CA GLU A 232 14.77 -24.31 -39.17
C GLU A 232 15.23 -22.99 -39.82
N GLY A 233 16.54 -22.89 -40.10
CA GLY A 233 17.15 -21.70 -40.68
C GLY A 233 17.62 -20.65 -39.67
N ALA A 234 17.28 -20.74 -38.39
CA ALA A 234 17.71 -19.78 -37.37
C ALA A 234 19.24 -19.57 -37.37
N LYS A 235 20.01 -20.62 -37.42
CA LYS A 235 21.48 -20.57 -37.48
C LYS A 235 22.02 -19.90 -38.76
N ARG A 236 21.31 -20.04 -39.91
CA ARG A 236 21.66 -19.32 -41.16
C ARG A 236 21.48 -17.82 -41.03
N MET A 237 20.55 -17.39 -40.17
CA MET A 237 20.31 -15.98 -39.85
C MET A 237 21.22 -15.46 -38.74
N GLY A 238 22.15 -16.27 -38.25
CA GLY A 238 23.09 -15.91 -37.17
C GLY A 238 22.48 -15.99 -35.75
N ASN A 239 21.26 -16.53 -35.61
CA ASN A 239 20.64 -16.67 -34.29
C ASN A 239 21.23 -17.81 -33.50
N ALA A 240 21.43 -17.61 -32.19
CA ALA A 240 22.08 -18.54 -31.26
C ALA A 240 23.53 -18.95 -31.64
N VAL A 241 24.15 -18.26 -32.62
CA VAL A 241 25.53 -18.51 -32.97
C VAL A 241 26.47 -17.78 -32.00
N GLY A 242 27.39 -18.51 -31.36
CA GLY A 242 28.36 -17.96 -30.41
C GLY A 242 27.80 -17.82 -28.96
N TYR A 243 26.61 -18.36 -28.66
CA TYR A 243 26.15 -18.44 -27.29
C TYR A 243 27.04 -19.38 -26.47
N VAL A 244 27.56 -18.88 -25.36
CA VAL A 244 28.36 -19.64 -24.40
C VAL A 244 27.44 -20.10 -23.27
N TYR A 245 27.32 -21.42 -23.08
CA TYR A 245 26.45 -22.00 -22.09
C TYR A 245 27.09 -21.94 -20.69
N PRO A 246 26.53 -21.19 -19.72
CA PRO A 246 27.19 -20.96 -18.43
C PRO A 246 27.41 -22.22 -17.60
N HIS A 247 26.61 -23.27 -17.79
CA HIS A 247 26.78 -24.55 -17.05
C HIS A 247 28.00 -25.37 -17.51
N ASP A 248 28.61 -25.01 -18.63
CA ASP A 248 29.86 -25.65 -19.07
C ASP A 248 31.09 -25.06 -18.33
N ASP A 249 30.94 -23.92 -17.66
CA ASP A 249 31.98 -23.32 -16.81
C ASP A 249 31.78 -23.75 -15.34
N PRO A 250 32.84 -24.25 -14.67
CA PRO A 250 32.75 -24.67 -13.27
C PRO A 250 32.23 -23.58 -12.30
N ARG A 251 32.35 -22.32 -12.67
CA ARG A 251 31.83 -21.19 -11.88
C ARG A 251 30.36 -20.93 -12.10
N GLY A 252 29.72 -21.54 -13.12
CA GLY A 252 28.34 -21.27 -13.53
C GLY A 252 28.12 -19.86 -14.10
N VAL A 253 29.21 -19.15 -14.45
CA VAL A 253 29.19 -17.77 -14.94
C VAL A 253 30.24 -17.60 -16.01
N VAL A 254 29.86 -16.97 -17.12
CA VAL A 254 30.75 -16.76 -18.27
C VAL A 254 30.77 -15.28 -18.67
N GLU A 255 31.87 -14.87 -19.31
CA GLU A 255 31.91 -13.56 -19.95
C GLU A 255 31.07 -13.61 -21.23
N GLN A 256 29.99 -12.83 -21.25
CA GLN A 256 29.10 -12.77 -22.40
C GLN A 256 28.21 -11.52 -22.27
N GLN A 257 27.94 -10.86 -23.37
CA GLN A 257 26.99 -9.74 -23.41
C GLN A 257 25.57 -10.27 -23.38
N TYR A 258 24.76 -9.73 -22.46
CA TYR A 258 23.33 -10.05 -22.33
C TYR A 258 22.41 -8.88 -22.68
N LEU A 259 22.87 -7.66 -22.47
CA LEU A 259 22.11 -6.47 -22.83
C LEU A 259 22.31 -6.10 -24.30
N PRO A 260 21.34 -5.45 -24.95
CA PRO A 260 21.54 -4.79 -26.23
C PRO A 260 22.72 -3.80 -26.21
N ASP A 261 23.31 -3.54 -27.36
CA ASP A 261 24.48 -2.67 -27.49
C ASP A 261 24.23 -1.28 -26.90
N GLU A 262 23.03 -0.73 -27.13
CA GLU A 262 22.63 0.59 -26.65
C GLU A 262 22.49 0.67 -25.12
N LEU A 263 22.38 -0.48 -24.45
CA LEU A 263 22.25 -0.62 -23.01
C LEU A 263 23.48 -1.23 -22.35
N GLU A 264 24.54 -1.46 -23.11
CA GLU A 264 25.76 -2.01 -22.55
C GLU A 264 26.28 -1.17 -21.39
N GLY A 265 26.61 -1.81 -20.27
CA GLY A 265 27.03 -1.15 -19.05
C GLY A 265 25.90 -0.63 -18.15
N SER A 266 24.64 -0.68 -18.57
CA SER A 266 23.53 -0.30 -17.72
C SER A 266 23.44 -1.13 -16.44
N VAL A 267 23.05 -0.48 -15.35
CA VAL A 267 22.88 -1.12 -14.03
C VAL A 267 21.51 -0.72 -13.52
N TYR A 268 20.61 -1.68 -13.37
CA TYR A 268 19.27 -1.47 -12.81
C TYR A 268 19.18 -1.90 -11.35
N TYR A 269 19.69 -3.09 -11.03
CA TYR A 269 19.62 -3.61 -9.68
C TYR A 269 20.85 -3.18 -8.87
N GLU A 270 20.62 -2.32 -7.88
CA GLU A 270 21.62 -1.89 -6.92
C GLU A 270 21.19 -2.40 -5.53
N PRO A 271 21.75 -3.52 -5.04
CA PRO A 271 21.37 -4.08 -3.76
C PRO A 271 21.79 -3.18 -2.60
N THR A 272 21.02 -3.23 -1.51
CA THR A 272 21.39 -2.64 -0.23
C THR A 272 22.24 -3.62 0.61
N ASP A 273 22.88 -3.11 1.65
CA ASP A 273 23.57 -3.92 2.66
C ASP A 273 22.65 -4.36 3.81
N HIS A 274 21.33 -4.28 3.61
CA HIS A 274 20.31 -4.60 4.61
C HIS A 274 19.93 -6.09 4.57
N GLY A 275 19.76 -6.69 5.75
CA GLY A 275 19.24 -8.04 5.91
C GLY A 275 19.94 -9.09 5.05
N ALA A 276 19.16 -9.97 4.43
CA ALA A 276 19.68 -11.04 3.55
C ALA A 276 20.29 -10.49 2.25
N GLU A 277 19.90 -9.30 1.81
CA GLU A 277 20.39 -8.69 0.57
C GLU A 277 21.87 -8.32 0.65
N LYS A 278 22.40 -8.13 1.86
CA LYS A 278 23.85 -7.94 2.08
C LYS A 278 24.71 -8.99 1.39
N ARG A 279 24.26 -10.24 1.34
CA ARG A 279 25.00 -11.30 0.63
C ARG A 279 25.13 -10.97 -0.86
N VAL A 280 24.07 -10.47 -1.49
CA VAL A 280 24.09 -10.05 -2.89
C VAL A 280 24.98 -8.82 -3.05
N TYR A 281 24.83 -7.83 -2.17
CA TYR A 281 25.65 -6.62 -2.15
C TYR A 281 27.16 -6.94 -2.16
N ASP A 282 27.57 -7.89 -1.33
CA ASP A 282 29.00 -8.25 -1.17
C ASP A 282 29.61 -8.92 -2.41
N TYR A 283 28.84 -9.58 -3.27
CA TYR A 283 29.39 -10.30 -4.44
C TYR A 283 28.95 -9.78 -5.81
N ILE A 284 27.89 -8.95 -5.92
CA ILE A 284 27.33 -8.54 -7.22
C ILE A 284 28.35 -7.83 -8.11
N GLY A 285 29.27 -7.07 -7.52
CA GLY A 285 30.34 -6.40 -8.25
C GLY A 285 31.27 -7.39 -8.94
N ARG A 286 31.66 -8.47 -8.24
CA ARG A 286 32.49 -9.55 -8.79
C ARG A 286 31.74 -10.31 -9.89
N LEU A 287 30.45 -10.60 -9.69
CA LEU A 287 29.61 -11.24 -10.68
C LEU A 287 29.56 -10.43 -11.97
N ARG A 288 29.32 -9.13 -11.88
CA ARG A 288 29.29 -8.21 -13.02
C ARG A 288 30.63 -8.10 -13.72
N SER A 289 31.75 -8.11 -12.98
CA SER A 289 33.10 -8.10 -13.61
C SER A 289 33.41 -9.34 -14.40
N ILE A 290 32.92 -10.50 -13.98
CA ILE A 290 33.07 -11.74 -14.76
C ILE A 290 32.21 -11.67 -16.02
N ILE A 291 30.94 -11.29 -15.92
CA ILE A 291 30.00 -11.27 -17.04
C ILE A 291 30.42 -10.25 -18.11
N ARG A 292 30.90 -9.08 -17.69
CA ARG A 292 31.25 -7.97 -18.59
C ARG A 292 32.72 -7.92 -19.02
N GLY A 293 33.52 -8.87 -18.55
CA GLY A 293 34.97 -8.82 -18.72
C GLY A 293 35.60 -7.65 -17.95
N ASN A 294 36.91 -7.47 -18.12
CA ASN A 294 37.64 -6.35 -17.50
C ASN A 294 37.43 -4.99 -18.24
N HIS A 295 36.40 -4.87 -19.03
CA HIS A 295 35.99 -3.59 -19.59
C HIS A 295 35.38 -2.77 -18.46
N GLY A 296 36.17 -1.89 -17.87
CA GLY A 296 35.75 -1.04 -16.74
C GLY A 296 34.47 -0.20 -17.10
N PRO A 297 33.76 0.33 -16.09
CA PRO A 297 32.53 1.05 -16.29
C PRO A 297 32.74 2.15 -17.33
N GLY A 298 31.93 2.12 -18.40
CA GLY A 298 31.96 3.15 -19.44
C GLY A 298 31.86 4.53 -18.78
N LYS A 299 32.62 5.51 -19.29
CA LYS A 299 32.85 6.86 -18.74
C LYS A 299 31.58 7.74 -18.52
N ASN A 300 30.39 7.18 -18.51
CA ASN A 300 29.12 7.95 -18.43
C ASN A 300 28.36 7.86 -17.11
N ALA A 301 28.96 7.33 -16.05
CA ALA A 301 28.33 7.34 -14.71
C ALA A 301 28.71 8.60 -13.93
N ARG A 302 28.34 9.81 -14.43
CA ARG A 302 28.23 11.00 -13.60
C ARG A 302 26.76 11.33 -13.40
N ARG A 303 26.21 10.97 -12.23
CA ARG A 303 24.95 11.56 -11.75
C ARG A 303 25.22 12.97 -11.26
N PRO A 304 24.38 13.98 -11.58
CA PRO A 304 24.28 15.20 -10.78
C PRO A 304 23.59 14.89 -9.44
N ARG A 305 24.04 15.58 -8.40
CA ARG A 305 23.48 15.57 -7.04
C ARG A 305 22.10 16.19 -7.00
#